data_de8b2fc55518f87a5960e26207d047d4
#
_entry.id   de8b2fc55518f87a5960e26207d047d4
#
_cell.length_a   1.000
_cell.length_b   1.000
_cell.length_c   1.000
_cell.angle_alpha   90.00
_cell.angle_beta   90.00
_cell.angle_gamma   90.00
#
_symmetry.space_group_name_H-M   'P 1'
#
loop_
_entity.id
_entity.type
_entity.pdbx_description
1 polymer ?
#
loop_
_entity_poly.entity_id
_entity_poly.type
_entity_poly.pdbx_seq_one_letter_code
_entity_poly.pdbx_strand_id
1 'polypeptide(L)'
;MILVVGLGCQRGCEVHSLLTLLDSALAEAGLQRSRVTALASIDRKRDEPGLLALAQRLNLPLQCFSADQLAGYEHRLSHRSALAFAHTGCYGVAESAALALTEHLSNGPARLLITRQKNVQATLALACAS
;
A
#
# COMPACT_ATOMS: atom_id res chain seq x y z
N MET A 1 -1.92 3.27 -17.70
CA MET A 1 -2.39 2.52 -16.52
C MET A 1 -1.81 3.12 -15.25
N ILE A 2 -2.64 3.34 -14.26
CA ILE A 2 -2.19 3.76 -12.93
C ILE A 2 -1.95 2.51 -12.10
N LEU A 3 -0.77 2.44 -11.47
CA LEU A 3 -0.40 1.32 -10.62
C LEU A 3 0.09 1.88 -9.29
N VAL A 4 -0.61 1.54 -8.21
CA VAL A 4 -0.31 2.04 -6.87
C VAL A 4 0.08 0.90 -5.96
N VAL A 5 1.13 1.12 -5.16
CA VAL A 5 1.56 0.20 -4.12
C VAL A 5 1.04 0.72 -2.78
N GLY A 6 0.15 -0.05 -2.15
CA GLY A 6 -0.32 0.22 -0.80
C GLY A 6 0.55 -0.50 0.21
N LEU A 7 0.90 0.15 1.30
CA LEU A 7 1.86 -0.34 2.27
C LEU A 7 1.37 -0.16 3.70
N GLY A 8 1.54 -1.20 4.50
CA GLY A 8 1.44 -1.15 5.94
C GLY A 8 2.72 -1.72 6.53
N CYS A 9 3.17 -1.22 7.67
CA CYS A 9 4.39 -1.71 8.27
C CYS A 9 4.41 -1.51 9.78
N GLN A 10 5.25 -2.28 10.44
CA GLN A 10 5.54 -2.11 11.85
C GLN A 10 6.45 -0.90 12.04
N ARG A 11 6.40 -0.31 13.24
CA ARG A 11 7.34 0.75 13.61
C ARG A 11 8.76 0.21 13.47
N GLY A 12 9.63 0.98 12.82
CA GLY A 12 11.02 0.61 12.66
C GLY A 12 11.27 -0.43 11.56
N CYS A 13 10.30 -0.71 10.69
CA CYS A 13 10.53 -1.66 9.62
C CYS A 13 11.64 -1.17 8.70
N GLU A 14 12.41 -2.13 8.17
CA GLU A 14 13.55 -1.82 7.32
C GLU A 14 13.12 -1.65 5.88
N VAL A 15 13.78 -0.72 5.17
CA VAL A 15 13.51 -0.49 3.75
C VAL A 15 13.74 -1.76 2.94
N HIS A 16 14.72 -2.57 3.32
CA HIS A 16 14.99 -3.84 2.64
C HIS A 16 13.79 -4.80 2.70
N SER A 17 13.12 -4.88 3.85
CA SER A 17 11.92 -5.71 3.99
C SER A 17 10.81 -5.25 3.05
N LEU A 18 10.66 -3.93 2.91
CA LEU A 18 9.65 -3.36 1.99
C LEU A 18 10.01 -3.64 0.53
N LEU A 19 11.29 -3.48 0.18
CA LEU A 19 11.74 -3.73 -1.20
C LEU A 19 11.59 -5.20 -1.59
N THR A 20 11.91 -6.12 -0.69
CA THR A 20 11.77 -7.55 -0.94
C THR A 20 10.30 -7.90 -1.22
N LEU A 21 9.40 -7.35 -0.41
CA LEU A 21 7.98 -7.58 -0.55
C LEU A 21 7.45 -6.97 -1.86
N LEU A 22 7.91 -5.77 -2.20
CA LEU A 22 7.54 -5.10 -3.45
C LEU A 22 7.99 -5.90 -4.66
N ASP A 23 9.24 -6.31 -4.69
CA ASP A 23 9.79 -7.05 -5.83
C ASP A 23 9.08 -8.38 -6.02
N SER A 24 8.73 -9.06 -4.92
CA SER A 24 7.97 -10.31 -4.97
C SER A 24 6.58 -10.09 -5.58
N ALA A 25 5.88 -9.05 -5.15
CA ALA A 25 4.55 -8.73 -5.67
C ALA A 25 4.60 -8.32 -7.14
N LEU A 26 5.57 -7.51 -7.52
CA LEU A 26 5.75 -7.09 -8.92
C LEU A 26 6.06 -8.28 -9.82
N ALA A 27 6.92 -9.19 -9.36
CA ALA A 27 7.25 -10.40 -10.12
C ALA A 27 6.01 -11.26 -10.35
N GLU A 28 5.17 -11.41 -9.32
CA GLU A 28 3.92 -12.16 -9.43
C GLU A 28 2.98 -11.52 -10.46
N ALA A 29 2.96 -10.20 -10.53
CA ALA A 29 2.14 -9.46 -11.48
C ALA A 29 2.78 -9.36 -12.88
N GLY A 30 4.02 -9.78 -13.03
CA GLY A 30 4.75 -9.64 -14.29
C GLY A 30 5.12 -8.20 -14.62
N LEU A 31 5.35 -7.37 -13.60
CA LEU A 31 5.62 -5.94 -13.75
C LEU A 31 6.99 -5.57 -13.20
N GLN A 32 7.51 -4.43 -13.66
CA GLN A 32 8.77 -3.86 -13.19
C GLN A 32 8.50 -2.65 -12.28
N ARG A 33 9.49 -2.29 -11.47
CA ARG A 33 9.41 -1.13 -10.58
C ARG A 33 9.07 0.16 -11.32
N SER A 34 9.54 0.31 -12.56
CA SER A 34 9.31 1.50 -13.39
C SER A 34 7.82 1.72 -13.72
N ARG A 35 6.99 0.70 -13.56
CA ARG A 35 5.56 0.80 -13.82
C ARG A 35 4.78 1.40 -12.64
N VAL A 36 5.38 1.48 -11.47
CA VAL A 36 4.70 1.99 -10.27
C VAL A 36 4.52 3.50 -10.39
N THR A 37 3.29 3.95 -10.17
CA THR A 37 2.93 5.37 -10.24
C THR A 37 3.19 6.08 -8.92
N ALA A 38 2.80 5.45 -7.80
CA ALA A 38 2.86 6.08 -6.48
C ALA A 38 2.74 5.04 -5.37
N LEU A 39 3.09 5.46 -4.15
CA LEU A 39 2.96 4.68 -2.94
C LEU A 39 1.86 5.27 -2.05
N ALA A 40 1.17 4.43 -1.30
CA ALA A 40 0.11 4.86 -0.41
C ALA A 40 0.19 4.15 0.94
N SER A 41 -0.19 4.85 2.01
CA SER A 41 -0.26 4.27 3.35
C SER A 41 -1.28 5.03 4.20
N ILE A 42 -1.25 4.80 5.50
CA ILE A 42 -2.13 5.47 6.46
C ILE A 42 -1.36 6.60 7.18
N ASP A 43 -2.08 7.64 7.60
CA ASP A 43 -1.49 8.82 8.25
C ASP A 43 -0.58 8.49 9.42
N ARG A 44 -0.88 7.46 10.19
CA ARG A 44 -0.06 7.04 11.33
C ARG A 44 1.35 6.61 10.92
N LYS A 45 1.56 6.30 9.63
CA LYS A 45 2.84 5.88 9.07
C LYS A 45 3.51 6.96 8.24
N ARG A 46 2.96 8.18 8.23
CA ARG A 46 3.48 9.28 7.43
C ARG A 46 4.93 9.58 7.70
N ASP A 47 5.36 9.47 8.95
CA ASP A 47 6.73 9.75 9.37
C ASP A 47 7.58 8.49 9.58
N GLU A 48 7.10 7.34 9.12
CA GLU A 48 7.84 6.10 9.30
C GLU A 48 9.10 6.10 8.42
N PRO A 49 10.31 6.02 9.02
CA PRO A 49 11.55 6.15 8.24
C PRO A 49 11.70 5.13 7.12
N GLY A 50 11.24 3.89 7.33
CA GLY A 50 11.30 2.85 6.29
C GLY A 50 10.49 3.20 5.06
N LEU A 51 9.27 3.74 5.25
CA LEU A 51 8.43 4.16 4.13
C LEU A 51 9.00 5.37 3.42
N LEU A 52 9.51 6.35 4.16
CA LEU A 52 10.13 7.53 3.56
C LEU A 52 11.37 7.15 2.76
N ALA A 53 12.18 6.23 3.28
CA ALA A 53 13.36 5.73 2.59
C ALA A 53 12.98 4.98 1.30
N LEU A 54 11.90 4.20 1.34
CA LEU A 54 11.41 3.49 0.17
C LEU A 54 10.97 4.47 -0.92
N ALA A 55 10.18 5.47 -0.56
CA ALA A 55 9.72 6.49 -1.49
C ALA A 55 10.90 7.22 -2.14
N GLN A 56 11.91 7.56 -1.35
CA GLN A 56 13.11 8.24 -1.83
C GLN A 56 13.90 7.34 -2.78
N ARG A 57 14.10 6.08 -2.43
CA ARG A 57 14.84 5.13 -3.26
C ARG A 57 14.19 4.89 -4.61
N LEU A 58 12.86 4.84 -4.62
CA LEU A 58 12.11 4.61 -5.85
C LEU A 58 11.80 5.90 -6.60
N ASN A 59 12.08 7.05 -5.98
CA ASN A 59 11.73 8.35 -6.51
C ASN A 59 10.24 8.44 -6.84
N LEU A 60 9.41 8.00 -5.89
CA LEU A 60 7.96 7.99 -6.04
C LEU A 60 7.30 8.79 -4.91
N PRO A 61 6.14 9.43 -5.20
CA PRO A 61 5.39 10.08 -4.14
C PRO A 61 4.78 9.06 -3.19
N LEU A 62 4.72 9.42 -1.92
CA LEU A 62 4.01 8.67 -0.89
C LEU A 62 2.86 9.54 -0.40
N GLN A 63 1.64 9.04 -0.55
CA GLN A 63 0.45 9.73 -0.05
C GLN A 63 -0.20 8.89 1.03
N CYS A 64 -0.53 9.55 2.15
CA CYS A 64 -1.15 8.89 3.29
C CYS A 64 -2.59 9.36 3.47
N PHE A 65 -3.44 8.46 3.94
CA PHE A 65 -4.87 8.69 4.14
C PHE A 65 -5.23 8.49 5.60
N SER A 66 -6.28 9.15 6.05
CA SER A 66 -6.82 8.92 7.39
C SER A 66 -7.51 7.56 7.47
N ALA A 67 -7.64 7.03 8.69
CA ALA A 67 -8.41 5.81 8.92
C ALA A 67 -9.85 5.96 8.41
N ASP A 68 -10.45 7.14 8.59
CA ASP A 68 -11.81 7.40 8.12
C ASP A 68 -11.92 7.33 6.59
N GLN A 69 -10.94 7.86 5.88
CA GLN A 69 -10.91 7.77 4.42
C GLN A 69 -10.77 6.32 3.96
N LEU A 70 -9.93 5.55 4.63
CA LEU A 70 -9.71 4.14 4.28
C LEU A 70 -10.89 3.24 4.65
N ALA A 71 -11.70 3.63 5.63
CA ALA A 71 -12.88 2.86 6.03
C ALA A 71 -13.87 2.69 4.87
N GLY A 72 -13.90 3.62 3.95
CA GLY A 72 -14.76 3.53 2.76
C GLY A 72 -14.44 2.35 1.84
N TYR A 73 -13.26 1.76 1.99
CA TYR A 73 -12.82 0.62 1.16
C TYR A 73 -12.88 -0.71 1.89
N GLU A 74 -13.36 -0.70 3.13
CA GLU A 74 -13.34 -1.89 3.99
C GLU A 74 -14.07 -3.08 3.39
N HIS A 75 -15.19 -2.84 2.71
CA HIS A 75 -16.00 -3.88 2.07
C HIS A 75 -15.32 -4.52 0.86
N ARG A 76 -14.20 -3.96 0.39
CA ARG A 76 -13.46 -4.43 -0.79
C ARG A 76 -12.16 -5.14 -0.41
N LEU A 77 -11.88 -5.31 0.88
CA LEU A 77 -10.66 -5.97 1.34
C LEU A 77 -10.74 -7.47 1.13
N SER A 78 -9.65 -8.04 0.63
CA SER A 78 -9.52 -9.50 0.53
C SER A 78 -9.19 -10.13 1.89
N HIS A 79 -8.52 -9.38 2.76
CA HIS A 79 -8.13 -9.81 4.09
C HIS A 79 -8.47 -8.72 5.09
N ARG A 80 -9.07 -9.11 6.22
CA ARG A 80 -9.39 -8.19 7.31
C ARG A 80 -8.61 -8.61 8.55
N SER A 81 -7.89 -7.66 9.15
CA SER A 81 -7.07 -7.92 10.32
C SER A 81 -7.58 -7.13 11.52
N ALA A 82 -8.08 -7.85 12.54
CA ALA A 82 -8.49 -7.21 13.79
C ALA A 82 -7.29 -6.56 14.50
N LEU A 83 -6.11 -7.15 14.39
CA LEU A 83 -4.89 -6.58 14.96
C LEU A 83 -4.55 -5.25 14.28
N ALA A 84 -4.62 -5.19 12.96
CA ALA A 84 -4.38 -3.96 12.22
C ALA A 84 -5.39 -2.88 12.62
N PHE A 85 -6.66 -3.24 12.77
CA PHE A 85 -7.68 -2.29 13.22
C PHE A 85 -7.38 -1.74 14.62
N ALA A 86 -6.94 -2.60 15.55
CA ALA A 86 -6.59 -2.17 16.89
C ALA A 86 -5.46 -1.15 16.90
N HIS A 87 -4.51 -1.26 15.98
CA HIS A 87 -3.35 -0.36 15.90
C HIS A 87 -3.58 0.88 15.04
N THR A 88 -4.38 0.79 13.99
CA THR A 88 -4.48 1.84 12.98
C THR A 88 -5.88 2.38 12.75
N GLY A 89 -6.91 1.70 13.24
CA GLY A 89 -8.30 2.02 12.94
C GLY A 89 -8.74 1.56 11.55
N CYS A 90 -7.95 0.70 10.90
CA CYS A 90 -8.23 0.18 9.58
C CYS A 90 -7.97 -1.32 9.53
N TYR A 91 -8.91 -2.10 8.97
CA TYR A 91 -8.77 -3.56 8.89
C TYR A 91 -7.75 -4.03 7.87
N GLY A 92 -7.37 -3.19 6.92
CA GLY A 92 -6.39 -3.57 5.89
C GLY A 92 -5.80 -2.32 5.25
N VAL A 93 -4.70 -1.81 5.83
CA VAL A 93 -4.07 -0.58 5.36
C VAL A 93 -3.57 -0.71 3.93
N ALA A 94 -2.86 -1.80 3.62
CA ALA A 94 -2.22 -1.94 2.31
C ALA A 94 -3.25 -1.92 1.17
N GLU A 95 -4.29 -2.74 1.27
CA GLU A 95 -5.29 -2.82 0.21
C GLU A 95 -6.14 -1.56 0.15
N SER A 96 -6.57 -1.03 1.30
CA SER A 96 -7.39 0.18 1.33
C SER A 96 -6.64 1.38 0.76
N ALA A 97 -5.39 1.57 1.15
CA ALA A 97 -4.58 2.68 0.69
C ALA A 97 -4.30 2.57 -0.82
N ALA A 98 -4.00 1.36 -1.30
CA ALA A 98 -3.79 1.13 -2.72
C ALA A 98 -5.02 1.51 -3.53
N LEU A 99 -6.20 1.05 -3.11
CA LEU A 99 -7.46 1.37 -3.80
C LEU A 99 -7.76 2.86 -3.73
N ALA A 100 -7.62 3.47 -2.56
CA ALA A 100 -7.95 4.88 -2.36
C ALA A 100 -7.11 5.78 -3.27
N LEU A 101 -5.79 5.59 -3.29
CA LEU A 101 -4.93 6.43 -4.11
C LEU A 101 -5.16 6.19 -5.61
N THR A 102 -5.36 4.93 -6.00
CA THR A 102 -5.65 4.61 -7.40
C THR A 102 -6.90 5.35 -7.88
N GLU A 103 -7.98 5.30 -7.10
CA GLU A 103 -9.22 5.99 -7.48
C GLU A 103 -9.07 7.50 -7.44
N HIS A 104 -8.28 8.01 -6.50
CA HIS A 104 -8.00 9.45 -6.44
C HIS A 104 -7.26 9.93 -7.70
N LEU A 105 -6.29 9.16 -8.18
CA LEU A 105 -5.49 9.52 -9.34
C LEU A 105 -6.21 9.29 -10.67
N SER A 106 -7.06 8.27 -10.75
CA SER A 106 -7.72 7.89 -12.00
C SER A 106 -9.08 8.54 -12.21
N ASN A 107 -9.72 9.02 -11.13
CA ASN A 107 -11.11 9.46 -11.11
C ASN A 107 -12.09 8.36 -11.57
N GLY A 108 -11.69 7.10 -11.42
CA GLY A 108 -12.50 5.96 -11.82
C GLY A 108 -12.25 4.76 -10.93
N PRO A 109 -12.98 3.67 -11.15
CA PRO A 109 -12.87 2.51 -10.28
C PRO A 109 -11.50 1.85 -10.36
N ALA A 110 -10.98 1.45 -9.21
CA ALA A 110 -9.74 0.70 -9.08
C ALA A 110 -10.05 -0.76 -8.79
N ARG A 111 -9.07 -1.62 -9.08
CA ARG A 111 -9.12 -3.03 -8.69
C ARG A 111 -7.82 -3.44 -8.06
N LEU A 112 -7.88 -4.42 -7.17
CA LEU A 112 -6.68 -5.03 -6.62
C LEU A 112 -6.06 -5.94 -7.68
N LEU A 113 -4.83 -5.65 -8.04
CA LEU A 113 -4.05 -6.47 -8.96
C LEU A 113 -3.36 -7.60 -8.21
N ILE A 114 -2.75 -7.27 -7.08
CA ILE A 114 -2.18 -8.23 -6.15
C ILE A 114 -2.80 -7.94 -4.77
N THR A 115 -3.47 -8.94 -4.22
CA THR A 115 -4.05 -8.83 -2.88
C THR A 115 -2.93 -8.81 -1.83
N ARG A 116 -3.30 -8.58 -0.57
CA ARG A 116 -2.31 -8.39 0.50
C ARG A 116 -1.26 -9.49 0.52
N GLN A 117 -0.02 -9.09 0.35
CA GLN A 117 1.18 -9.87 0.61
C GLN A 117 1.77 -9.40 1.92
N LYS A 118 2.44 -10.27 2.66
CA LYS A 118 3.05 -9.87 3.93
C LYS A 118 4.35 -10.61 4.19
N ASN A 119 5.19 -9.97 4.98
CA ASN A 119 6.33 -10.61 5.63
C ASN A 119 6.28 -10.27 7.12
N VAL A 120 7.37 -10.48 7.85
CA VAL A 120 7.39 -10.28 9.30
C VAL A 120 7.14 -8.81 9.68
N GLN A 121 7.56 -7.86 8.85
CA GLN A 121 7.55 -6.44 9.19
C GLN A 121 6.49 -5.62 8.47
N ALA A 122 5.96 -6.11 7.34
CA ALA A 122 5.15 -5.25 6.48
C ALA A 122 4.06 -6.02 5.74
N THR A 123 3.09 -5.25 5.24
CA THR A 123 2.08 -5.73 4.29
C THR A 123 2.14 -4.85 3.04
N LEU A 124 1.76 -5.43 1.91
CA LEU A 124 1.79 -4.72 0.63
C LEU A 124 0.68 -5.25 -0.28
N ALA A 125 0.09 -4.35 -1.06
CA ALA A 125 -0.88 -4.72 -2.09
C ALA A 125 -0.69 -3.82 -3.30
N LEU A 126 -1.08 -4.30 -4.46
CA LEU A 126 -1.06 -3.52 -5.70
C LEU A 126 -2.49 -3.30 -6.17
N ALA A 127 -2.81 -2.06 -6.56
CA ALA A 127 -4.08 -1.72 -7.19
C ALA A 127 -3.80 -0.99 -8.49
N CYS A 128 -4.73 -1.09 -9.43
CA CYS A 128 -4.57 -0.46 -10.73
C CYS A 128 -5.90 0.06 -11.28
N ALA A 129 -5.80 0.98 -12.22
CA ALA A 129 -6.90 1.51 -13.02
C ALA A 129 -6.38 1.89 -14.39
N SER A 130 -7.25 1.86 -15.35
CA SER A 130 -6.91 2.22 -16.73
C SER A 130 -6.66 3.70 -16.89
#